data_10835a19482a0eb1b43016ae157ecf53
#
_entry.id   10835a19482a0eb1b43016ae157ecf53
#
_cell.length_a   1.000
_cell.length_b   1.000
_cell.length_c   1.000
_cell.angle_alpha   90.00
_cell.angle_beta   90.00
_cell.angle_gamma   90.00
#
_symmetry.space_group_name_H-M   'P 1'
#
loop_
_entity.id
_entity.type
_entity.pdbx_description
1 polymer ?
#
loop_
_entity_poly.entity_id
_entity_poly.type
_entity_poly.pdbx_seq_one_letter_code
_entity_poly.pdbx_strand_id
1 'polypeptide(L)'
;MDFSFSEDQVAIRELAYQIFTDRSTDAFQLEFSRTDQAYDDSLWTTLAEQGLLGIGIPEHCGGAGLGLIETCLVLEEQGRRVAPVPLFSSLVLGAMPIIEFGTEAQQQQYLSPLAAGELKLTAAISEIAMPAAVQQSVSATKSDK
;
A
#
# COMPACT_ATOMS: atom_id res chain seq x y z
N MET A 1 23.88 15.11 13.44
CA MET A 1 23.06 14.24 12.57
C MET A 1 21.73 14.98 12.41
N ASP A 2 21.35 15.32 11.21
CA ASP A 2 20.09 16.01 10.93
C ASP A 2 19.01 14.95 10.67
N PHE A 3 17.90 15.03 11.39
CA PHE A 3 16.75 14.13 11.27
C PHE A 3 15.53 14.85 10.68
N SER A 4 15.72 16.04 10.10
CA SER A 4 14.64 16.76 9.42
C SER A 4 14.27 16.06 8.11
N PHE A 5 12.99 16.14 7.77
CA PHE A 5 12.52 15.68 6.46
C PHE A 5 12.96 16.64 5.36
N SER A 6 13.21 16.09 4.16
CA SER A 6 13.44 16.92 2.97
C SER A 6 12.17 17.68 2.56
N GLU A 7 12.31 18.68 1.69
CA GLU A 7 11.17 19.42 1.14
C GLU A 7 10.19 18.49 0.43
N ASP A 8 10.69 17.53 -0.34
CA ASP A 8 9.87 16.54 -1.03
C ASP A 8 9.12 15.63 -0.06
N GLN A 9 9.78 15.17 1.01
CA GLN A 9 9.15 14.36 2.06
C GLN A 9 8.03 15.13 2.79
N VAL A 10 8.25 16.42 3.07
CA VAL A 10 7.23 17.28 3.64
C VAL A 10 6.05 17.44 2.69
N ALA A 11 6.29 17.69 1.40
CA ALA A 11 5.24 17.84 0.39
C ALA A 11 4.39 16.56 0.24
N ILE A 12 5.03 15.38 0.22
CA ILE A 12 4.35 14.08 0.18
C ILE A 12 3.44 13.90 1.40
N ARG A 13 3.96 14.19 2.59
CA ARG A 13 3.18 14.08 3.82
C ARG A 13 1.98 15.04 3.82
N GLU A 14 2.18 16.29 3.38
CA GLU A 14 1.11 17.27 3.29
C GLU A 14 0.02 16.87 2.31
N LEU A 15 0.39 16.33 1.14
CA LEU A 15 -0.56 15.79 0.17
C LEU A 15 -1.37 14.62 0.77
N ALA A 16 -0.70 13.67 1.40
CA ALA A 16 -1.36 12.55 2.06
C ALA A 16 -2.29 13.04 3.18
N TYR A 17 -1.84 13.98 4.02
CA TYR A 17 -2.64 14.59 5.07
C TYR A 17 -3.92 15.23 4.54
N GLN A 18 -3.84 16.00 3.46
CA GLN A 18 -5.01 16.64 2.83
C GLN A 18 -6.01 15.60 2.35
N ILE A 19 -5.54 14.62 1.55
CA ILE A 19 -6.41 13.59 0.98
C ILE A 19 -7.13 12.81 2.09
N PHE A 20 -6.41 12.32 3.09
CA PHE A 20 -7.02 11.54 4.16
C PHE A 20 -7.91 12.39 5.07
N THR A 21 -7.59 13.66 5.31
CA THR A 21 -8.44 14.57 6.10
C THR A 21 -9.75 14.84 5.40
N ASP A 22 -9.72 15.10 4.11
CA ASP A 22 -10.91 15.44 3.34
C ASP A 22 -11.83 14.23 3.10
N ARG A 23 -11.22 13.03 2.91
CA ARG A 23 -11.94 11.81 2.53
C ARG A 23 -12.36 10.95 3.72
N SER A 24 -11.63 10.98 4.83
CA SER A 24 -11.86 10.11 5.98
C SER A 24 -12.29 10.91 7.20
N THR A 25 -13.42 11.60 7.07
CA THR A 25 -14.06 12.33 8.18
C THR A 25 -14.74 11.39 9.17
N ASP A 26 -14.99 11.83 10.41
CA ASP A 26 -15.69 11.03 11.42
C ASP A 26 -17.09 10.60 10.95
N ALA A 27 -17.80 11.47 10.23
CA ALA A 27 -19.10 11.15 9.64
C ALA A 27 -18.98 10.05 8.58
N PHE A 28 -17.97 10.13 7.69
CA PHE A 28 -17.70 9.09 6.72
C PHE A 28 -17.37 7.76 7.40
N GLN A 29 -16.50 7.76 8.42
CA GLN A 29 -16.11 6.54 9.14
C GLN A 29 -17.32 5.86 9.78
N LEU A 30 -18.22 6.63 10.36
CA LEU A 30 -19.45 6.10 10.97
C LEU A 30 -20.38 5.47 9.91
N GLU A 31 -20.52 6.09 8.75
CA GLU A 31 -21.32 5.54 7.65
C GLU A 31 -20.66 4.30 7.05
N PHE A 32 -19.36 4.37 6.78
CA PHE A 32 -18.57 3.26 6.22
C PHE A 32 -18.64 2.02 7.11
N SER A 33 -18.56 2.18 8.44
CA SER A 33 -18.65 1.07 9.40
C SER A 33 -19.98 0.30 9.38
N ARG A 34 -21.01 0.86 8.73
CA ARG A 34 -22.33 0.23 8.57
C ARG A 34 -22.48 -0.50 7.24
N THR A 35 -21.49 -0.41 6.38
CA THR A 35 -21.47 -1.10 5.08
C THR A 35 -20.74 -2.43 5.20
N ASP A 36 -20.97 -3.32 4.24
CA ASP A 36 -20.22 -4.59 4.10
C ASP A 36 -18.95 -4.42 3.25
N GLN A 37 -18.57 -3.18 2.92
CA GLN A 37 -17.37 -2.90 2.14
C GLN A 37 -16.11 -3.12 2.96
N ALA A 38 -15.15 -3.86 2.40
CA ALA A 38 -13.87 -4.12 3.07
C ALA A 38 -12.93 -2.90 3.05
N TYR A 39 -13.06 -2.02 2.05
CA TYR A 39 -12.23 -0.82 1.87
C TYR A 39 -12.95 0.20 0.97
N ASP A 40 -12.49 1.46 0.99
CA ASP A 40 -12.98 2.55 0.14
C ASP A 40 -12.27 2.54 -1.22
N ASP A 41 -12.97 2.00 -2.24
CA ASP A 41 -12.44 1.97 -3.63
C ASP A 41 -12.28 3.38 -4.22
N SER A 42 -13.11 4.32 -3.85
CA SER A 42 -13.02 5.70 -4.33
C SER A 42 -11.77 6.40 -3.80
N LEU A 43 -11.44 6.20 -2.53
CA LEU A 43 -10.19 6.70 -1.95
C LEU A 43 -8.98 5.99 -2.56
N TRP A 44 -9.04 4.68 -2.79
CA TRP A 44 -8.00 3.93 -3.47
C TRP A 44 -7.68 4.50 -4.86
N THR A 45 -8.71 4.79 -5.66
CA THR A 45 -8.56 5.43 -6.98
C THR A 45 -7.93 6.82 -6.86
N THR A 46 -8.39 7.64 -5.91
CA THR A 46 -7.80 8.96 -5.65
C THR A 46 -6.31 8.87 -5.33
N LEU A 47 -5.90 7.90 -4.48
CA LEU A 47 -4.50 7.70 -4.14
C LEU A 47 -3.65 7.28 -5.35
N ALA A 48 -4.21 6.47 -6.26
CA ALA A 48 -3.57 6.10 -7.51
C ALA A 48 -3.37 7.33 -8.42
N GLU A 49 -4.42 8.12 -8.65
CA GLU A 49 -4.39 9.33 -9.47
C GLU A 49 -3.39 10.37 -8.96
N GLN A 50 -3.17 10.43 -7.65
CA GLN A 50 -2.18 11.30 -7.02
C GLN A 50 -0.78 10.67 -6.91
N GLY A 51 -0.57 9.47 -7.44
CA GLY A 51 0.71 8.78 -7.46
C GLY A 51 1.15 8.18 -6.12
N LEU A 52 0.31 8.25 -5.07
CA LEU A 52 0.68 7.78 -3.73
C LEU A 52 0.77 6.26 -3.64
N LEU A 53 0.10 5.50 -4.50
CA LEU A 53 0.26 4.05 -4.58
C LEU A 53 1.60 3.65 -5.22
N GLY A 54 2.14 4.49 -6.09
CA GLY A 54 3.40 4.27 -6.78
C GLY A 54 4.64 4.82 -6.06
N ILE A 55 4.49 5.40 -4.86
CA ILE A 55 5.55 6.20 -4.24
C ILE A 55 6.87 5.44 -4.04
N GLY A 56 6.82 4.19 -3.59
CA GLY A 56 7.99 3.31 -3.42
C GLY A 56 8.24 2.37 -4.60
N ILE A 57 7.38 2.40 -5.63
CA ILE A 57 7.51 1.53 -6.80
C ILE A 57 8.55 2.11 -7.76
N PRO A 58 9.44 1.29 -8.35
CA PRO A 58 10.44 1.76 -9.31
C PRO A 58 9.84 2.50 -10.51
N GLU A 59 10.56 3.50 -11.03
CA GLU A 59 10.13 4.33 -12.17
C GLU A 59 9.79 3.51 -13.42
N HIS A 60 10.56 2.46 -13.70
CA HIS A 60 10.30 1.57 -14.85
C HIS A 60 8.99 0.78 -14.74
N CYS A 61 8.39 0.74 -13.54
CA CYS A 61 7.06 0.17 -13.30
C CYS A 61 5.98 1.24 -13.13
N GLY A 62 6.27 2.50 -13.44
CA GLY A 62 5.32 3.60 -13.36
C GLY A 62 5.20 4.23 -11.96
N GLY A 63 6.11 3.92 -11.05
CA GLY A 63 6.19 4.54 -9.73
C GLY A 63 7.09 5.76 -9.68
N ALA A 64 7.27 6.32 -8.48
CA ALA A 64 8.15 7.47 -8.21
C ALA A 64 9.59 7.07 -7.85
N GLY A 65 9.85 5.79 -7.58
CA GLY A 65 11.17 5.29 -7.22
C GLY A 65 11.70 5.81 -5.87
N LEU A 66 10.83 6.31 -5.00
CA LEU A 66 11.20 6.81 -3.69
C LEU A 66 11.36 5.67 -2.67
N GLY A 67 11.69 6.01 -1.43
CA GLY A 67 12.08 5.01 -0.44
C GLY A 67 10.98 4.60 0.54
N LEU A 68 11.41 3.81 1.53
CA LEU A 68 10.56 3.38 2.63
C LEU A 68 10.08 4.55 3.50
N ILE A 69 10.89 5.60 3.65
CA ILE A 69 10.54 6.76 4.47
C ILE A 69 9.29 7.44 3.91
N GLU A 70 9.25 7.70 2.62
CA GLU A 70 8.10 8.33 1.94
C GLU A 70 6.84 7.45 2.04
N THR A 71 7.00 6.14 1.86
CA THR A 71 5.91 5.18 2.10
C THR A 71 5.40 5.24 3.54
N CYS A 72 6.29 5.33 4.53
CA CYS A 72 5.91 5.46 5.95
C CYS A 72 5.16 6.76 6.24
N LEU A 73 5.55 7.88 5.62
CA LEU A 73 4.85 9.15 5.77
C LEU A 73 3.39 9.07 5.28
N VAL A 74 3.15 8.41 4.16
CA VAL A 74 1.78 8.18 3.66
C VAL A 74 0.99 7.27 4.60
N LEU A 75 1.60 6.20 5.10
CA LEU A 75 0.96 5.27 6.05
C LEU A 75 0.67 5.93 7.39
N GLU A 76 1.53 6.84 7.86
CA GLU A 76 1.28 7.60 9.09
C GLU A 76 0.02 8.44 8.97
N GLU A 77 -0.15 9.17 7.86
CA GLU A 77 -1.34 10.00 7.64
C GLU A 77 -2.61 9.15 7.42
N GLN A 78 -2.50 7.99 6.76
CA GLN A 78 -3.60 7.01 6.72
C GLN A 78 -4.01 6.59 8.13
N GLY A 79 -3.04 6.24 8.98
CA GLY A 79 -3.28 5.80 10.35
C GLY A 79 -3.92 6.88 11.22
N ARG A 80 -3.53 8.15 11.07
CA ARG A 80 -4.12 9.29 11.77
C ARG A 80 -5.62 9.43 11.54
N ARG A 81 -6.10 9.05 10.36
CA ARG A 81 -7.50 9.15 9.94
C ARG A 81 -8.22 7.81 9.92
N VAL A 82 -7.54 6.72 10.26
CA VAL A 82 -8.09 5.35 10.21
C VAL A 82 -8.74 5.08 8.85
N ALA A 83 -8.13 5.59 7.76
CA ALA A 83 -8.72 5.51 6.43
C ALA A 83 -8.80 4.05 5.96
N PRO A 84 -9.99 3.57 5.54
CA PRO A 84 -10.23 2.17 5.22
C PRO A 84 -9.73 1.81 3.82
N VAL A 85 -8.41 1.82 3.63
CA VAL A 85 -7.73 1.41 2.39
C VAL A 85 -6.56 0.47 2.69
N PRO A 86 -6.30 -0.55 1.85
CA PRO A 86 -5.31 -1.59 2.13
C PRO A 86 -3.88 -1.18 1.76
N LEU A 87 -3.40 0.03 2.17
CA LEU A 87 -2.07 0.53 1.80
C LEU A 87 -0.95 -0.33 2.38
N PHE A 88 -0.97 -0.60 3.68
CA PHE A 88 0.08 -1.38 4.31
C PHE A 88 0.21 -2.78 3.68
N SER A 89 -0.91 -3.47 3.48
CA SER A 89 -0.89 -4.79 2.86
C SER A 89 -0.40 -4.76 1.43
N SER A 90 -0.77 -3.73 0.66
CA SER A 90 -0.40 -3.65 -0.75
C SER A 90 1.01 -3.11 -0.97
N LEU A 91 1.38 -2.02 -0.31
CA LEU A 91 2.67 -1.37 -0.54
C LEU A 91 3.81 -2.04 0.23
N VAL A 92 3.58 -2.44 1.50
CA VAL A 92 4.64 -3.02 2.32
C VAL A 92 4.67 -4.53 2.19
N LEU A 93 3.56 -5.24 2.48
CA LEU A 93 3.58 -6.71 2.48
C LEU A 93 3.60 -7.30 1.06
N GLY A 94 2.97 -6.64 0.09
CA GLY A 94 2.90 -7.12 -1.29
C GLY A 94 4.00 -6.58 -2.18
N ALA A 95 4.12 -5.26 -2.32
CA ALA A 95 5.03 -4.65 -3.30
C ALA A 95 6.51 -4.74 -2.90
N MET A 96 6.87 -4.45 -1.66
CA MET A 96 8.29 -4.42 -1.27
C MET A 96 9.04 -5.74 -1.50
N PRO A 97 8.49 -6.93 -1.19
CA PRO A 97 9.15 -8.19 -1.53
C PRO A 97 9.32 -8.39 -3.04
N ILE A 98 8.37 -7.91 -3.86
CA ILE A 98 8.48 -8.01 -5.33
C ILE A 98 9.53 -7.02 -5.85
N ILE A 99 9.63 -5.83 -5.29
CA ILE A 99 10.66 -4.85 -5.63
C ILE A 99 12.06 -5.42 -5.35
N GLU A 100 12.24 -6.05 -4.19
CA GLU A 100 13.56 -6.52 -3.73
C GLU A 100 13.96 -7.85 -4.37
N PHE A 101 13.03 -8.79 -4.54
CA PHE A 101 13.33 -10.17 -4.90
C PHE A 101 12.68 -10.63 -6.21
N GLY A 102 11.76 -9.83 -6.76
CA GLY A 102 11.04 -10.18 -7.99
C GLY A 102 11.90 -10.02 -9.23
N THR A 103 11.67 -10.87 -10.24
CA THR A 103 12.21 -10.66 -11.58
C THR A 103 11.59 -9.44 -12.24
N GLU A 104 12.24 -8.86 -13.27
CA GLU A 104 11.67 -7.74 -14.04
C GLU A 104 10.26 -8.04 -14.57
N ALA A 105 10.03 -9.26 -15.05
CA ALA A 105 8.71 -9.68 -15.53
C ALA A 105 7.67 -9.69 -14.40
N GLN A 106 8.03 -10.14 -13.20
CA GLN A 106 7.15 -10.10 -12.03
C GLN A 106 6.90 -8.65 -11.57
N GLN A 107 7.94 -7.82 -11.56
CA GLN A 107 7.79 -6.40 -11.24
C GLN A 107 6.82 -5.72 -12.19
N GLN A 108 6.98 -5.89 -13.50
CA GLN A 108 6.06 -5.33 -14.49
C GLN A 108 4.63 -5.89 -14.33
N GLN A 109 4.51 -7.19 -14.08
CA GLN A 109 3.20 -7.84 -13.97
C GLN A 109 2.38 -7.37 -12.77
N TYR A 110 3.04 -7.07 -11.63
CA TYR A 110 2.34 -6.79 -10.38
C TYR A 110 2.47 -5.34 -9.91
N LEU A 111 3.63 -4.70 -10.10
CA LEU A 111 3.86 -3.36 -9.59
C LEU A 111 3.24 -2.27 -10.48
N SER A 112 3.28 -2.43 -11.80
CA SER A 112 2.68 -1.46 -12.72
C SER A 112 1.17 -1.33 -12.53
N PRO A 113 0.36 -2.40 -12.48
CA PRO A 113 -1.06 -2.28 -12.19
C PRO A 113 -1.36 -1.87 -10.74
N LEU A 114 -0.47 -2.14 -9.78
CA LEU A 114 -0.60 -1.60 -8.42
C LEU A 114 -0.43 -0.09 -8.41
N ALA A 115 0.61 0.45 -9.06
CA ALA A 115 0.83 1.88 -9.17
C ALA A 115 -0.35 2.60 -9.84
N ALA A 116 -0.96 1.96 -10.84
CA ALA A 116 -2.16 2.46 -11.52
C ALA A 116 -3.46 2.29 -10.71
N GLY A 117 -3.42 1.63 -9.54
CA GLY A 117 -4.60 1.39 -8.71
C GLY A 117 -5.50 0.23 -9.17
N GLU A 118 -5.10 -0.49 -10.20
CA GLU A 118 -5.86 -1.60 -10.80
C GLU A 118 -5.72 -2.91 -10.00
N LEU A 119 -4.66 -3.02 -9.21
CA LEU A 119 -4.33 -4.21 -8.41
C LEU A 119 -4.15 -3.86 -6.95
N LYS A 120 -4.55 -4.77 -6.07
CA LYS A 120 -4.25 -4.74 -4.64
C LYS A 120 -3.47 -6.00 -4.30
N LEU A 121 -2.43 -5.87 -3.49
CA LEU A 121 -1.55 -6.96 -3.10
C LEU A 121 -1.65 -7.22 -1.60
N THR A 122 -1.30 -8.43 -1.20
CA THR A 122 -1.12 -8.80 0.20
C THR A 122 -0.16 -9.98 0.30
N ALA A 123 0.26 -10.32 1.52
CA ALA A 123 1.09 -11.49 1.78
C ALA A 123 0.42 -12.42 2.80
N ALA A 124 0.45 -13.72 2.55
CA ALA A 124 -0.02 -14.75 3.47
C ALA A 124 1.09 -15.09 4.47
N ILE A 125 1.24 -14.26 5.52
CA ILE A 125 2.36 -14.34 6.48
C ILE A 125 1.95 -14.89 7.86
N SER A 126 0.72 -15.32 8.03
CA SER A 126 0.22 -15.79 9.33
C SER A 126 1.02 -16.94 9.95
N GLU A 127 1.70 -17.73 9.11
CA GLU A 127 2.51 -18.87 9.54
C GLU A 127 3.89 -18.47 10.09
N ILE A 128 4.40 -17.28 9.76
CA ILE A 128 5.74 -16.81 10.21
C ILE A 128 5.82 -16.72 11.73
N ALA A 129 4.72 -16.40 12.39
CA ALA A 129 4.65 -16.26 13.84
C ALA A 129 4.25 -17.57 14.55
N MET A 130 4.00 -18.68 13.83
CA MET A 130 3.58 -19.94 14.43
C MET A 130 4.78 -20.81 14.83
N PRO A 131 4.69 -21.56 15.95
CA PRO A 131 5.71 -22.54 16.29
C PRO A 131 5.89 -23.58 15.17
N ALA A 132 7.11 -24.05 14.94
CA ALA A 132 7.45 -25.03 13.90
C ALA A 132 6.65 -26.36 13.94
N ALA A 133 5.94 -26.62 15.03
CA ALA A 133 5.08 -27.79 15.20
C ALA A 133 3.67 -27.60 14.61
N VAL A 134 3.30 -26.40 14.16
CA VAL A 134 2.00 -26.13 13.55
C VAL A 134 2.08 -26.44 12.06
N GLN A 135 1.16 -27.27 11.60
CA GLN A 135 1.08 -27.69 10.21
C GLN A 135 0.82 -26.48 9.30
N GLN A 136 1.53 -26.38 8.17
CA GLN A 136 1.30 -25.35 7.16
C GLN A 136 -0.18 -25.22 6.79
N SER A 137 -0.74 -24.05 6.90
CA SER A 137 -2.13 -23.74 6.57
C SER A 137 -2.27 -23.15 5.15
N VAL A 138 -1.17 -22.67 4.58
CA VAL A 138 -1.13 -22.09 3.23
C VAL A 138 -0.42 -23.04 2.26
N SER A 139 -1.08 -23.36 1.17
CA SER A 139 -0.51 -24.14 0.06
C SER A 139 -0.72 -23.40 -1.26
N ALA A 140 0.26 -23.47 -2.15
CA ALA A 140 0.17 -22.94 -3.50
C ALA A 140 0.29 -24.08 -4.52
N THR A 141 -0.64 -24.14 -5.46
CA THR A 141 -0.59 -25.10 -6.58
C THR A 141 -0.54 -24.32 -7.88
N LYS A 142 0.48 -24.61 -8.72
CA LYS A 142 0.57 -24.01 -10.05
C LYS A 142 -0.56 -24.58 -10.92
N SER A 143 -1.39 -23.71 -11.47
CA SER A 143 -2.40 -24.06 -12.47
C SER A 143 -1.86 -23.71 -13.87
N ASP A 144 -1.89 -24.68 -14.76
CA ASP A 144 -1.54 -24.51 -16.18
C ASP A 144 -2.73 -23.91 -16.97
N LYS A 145 -3.18 -22.71 -16.58
CA LYS A 145 -4.15 -21.94 -17.34
C LYS A 145 -3.51 -20.74 -17.99
#